data_f3024a9bacdb1c9dff16697325e7704d
#
_entry.id   f3024a9bacdb1c9dff16697325e7704d
#
_cell.length_a   1.000
_cell.length_b   1.000
_cell.length_c   1.000
_cell.angle_alpha   90.00
_cell.angle_beta   90.00
_cell.angle_gamma   90.00
#
_symmetry.space_group_name_H-M   'P 1'
#
loop_
_entity.id
_entity.type
_entity.pdbx_description
1 polymer ?
#
loop_
_entity_poly.entity_id
_entity_poly.type
_entity_poly.pdbx_seq_one_letter_code
_entity_poly.pdbx_strand_id
1 'polypeptide(L)'
;MELRVLQYFLAVAREQNISAAAQSLHLTQPTLSRQLKELEEELGKQLMIRGNRKIVLTQDGMLLRKRAEEILELVDRTEKEVMCSEETVSGDIYIGTGETDGVRQIVRSANQIQAHYPGIHFHIVSGDAVDVCERLDKGLLDFGVLLGDIDKIKYHYMELPMKDTWGVLMRRDSPLASQDTVSPQDLWDKPLILSRQVDNKSGLYRWLRKEPSELHTVATYNLIYNASLMVDEGMGYAFTLDKLVNTTGSNLCFRPLKPALELGMYLVWKKSQIFSKAAQLFLEQLKRQLGSSPLHGVQDLGETDTVSNEVVIQEPDRGH
;
A
#
# COMPACT_ATOMS: atom_id res chain seq x y z
N MET A 1 -28.32 5.25 -2.83
CA MET A 1 -27.30 4.48 -3.62
C MET A 1 -27.05 3.14 -2.92
N GLU A 2 -27.36 2.02 -3.56
CA GLU A 2 -27.20 0.66 -3.03
C GLU A 2 -25.86 0.05 -3.48
N LEU A 3 -25.23 -0.78 -2.63
CA LEU A 3 -23.96 -1.47 -2.96
C LEU A 3 -24.07 -2.30 -4.25
N ARG A 4 -25.20 -2.98 -4.41
CA ARG A 4 -25.49 -3.78 -5.61
C ARG A 4 -25.48 -2.94 -6.89
N VAL A 5 -25.97 -1.70 -6.84
CA VAL A 5 -25.98 -0.80 -8.00
C VAL A 5 -24.55 -0.32 -8.33
N LEU A 6 -23.68 -0.16 -7.32
CA LEU A 6 -22.27 0.10 -7.57
C LEU A 6 -21.58 -1.08 -8.29
N GLN A 7 -21.88 -2.32 -7.92
CA GLN A 7 -21.39 -3.51 -8.64
C GLN A 7 -21.86 -3.52 -10.10
N TYR A 8 -23.12 -3.15 -10.34
CA TYR A 8 -23.69 -3.03 -11.70
C TYR A 8 -22.96 -1.97 -12.52
N PHE A 9 -22.71 -0.81 -11.92
CA PHE A 9 -21.97 0.26 -12.55
C PHE A 9 -20.55 -0.16 -12.91
N LEU A 10 -19.83 -0.81 -11.99
CA LEU A 10 -18.48 -1.31 -12.24
C LEU A 10 -18.43 -2.38 -13.34
N ALA A 11 -19.43 -3.27 -13.39
CA ALA A 11 -19.52 -4.26 -14.46
C ALA A 11 -19.68 -3.58 -15.82
N VAL A 12 -20.54 -2.55 -15.94
CA VAL A 12 -20.69 -1.81 -17.18
C VAL A 12 -19.45 -1.00 -17.53
N ALA A 13 -18.77 -0.43 -16.56
CA ALA A 13 -17.51 0.28 -16.76
C ALA A 13 -16.39 -0.64 -17.30
N ARG A 14 -16.38 -1.90 -16.86
CA ARG A 14 -15.42 -2.92 -17.30
C ARG A 14 -15.74 -3.43 -18.70
N GLU A 15 -16.98 -3.86 -18.93
CA GLU A 15 -17.42 -4.46 -20.20
C GLU A 15 -17.60 -3.42 -21.30
N GLN A 16 -17.74 -2.13 -20.96
CA GLN A 16 -18.05 -1.02 -21.89
C GLN A 16 -19.29 -1.29 -22.76
N ASN A 17 -20.15 -2.21 -22.33
CA ASN A 17 -21.35 -2.67 -23.06
C ASN A 17 -22.40 -3.15 -22.05
N ILE A 18 -23.63 -2.54 -22.09
CA ILE A 18 -24.69 -2.90 -21.15
C ILE A 18 -25.15 -4.34 -21.31
N SER A 19 -25.24 -4.85 -22.54
CA SER A 19 -25.72 -6.21 -22.78
C SER A 19 -24.71 -7.25 -22.29
N ALA A 20 -23.40 -7.03 -22.51
CA ALA A 20 -22.34 -7.89 -21.99
C ALA A 20 -22.31 -7.86 -20.46
N ALA A 21 -22.39 -6.67 -19.86
CA ALA A 21 -22.45 -6.52 -18.41
C ALA A 21 -23.70 -7.18 -17.81
N ALA A 22 -24.88 -7.04 -18.44
CA ALA A 22 -26.10 -7.70 -18.00
C ALA A 22 -25.95 -9.23 -18.02
N GLN A 23 -25.33 -9.77 -19.07
CA GLN A 23 -25.05 -11.19 -19.18
C GLN A 23 -24.09 -11.68 -18.08
N SER A 24 -23.01 -10.96 -17.80
CA SER A 24 -22.05 -11.31 -16.74
C SER A 24 -22.65 -11.23 -15.34
N LEU A 25 -23.67 -10.39 -15.15
CA LEU A 25 -24.40 -10.22 -13.89
C LEU A 25 -25.66 -11.11 -13.77
N HIS A 26 -25.96 -11.94 -14.76
CA HIS A 26 -27.18 -12.75 -14.86
C HIS A 26 -28.45 -11.90 -14.77
N LEU A 27 -28.43 -10.70 -15.35
CA LEU A 27 -29.57 -9.77 -15.43
C LEU A 27 -30.08 -9.60 -16.85
N THR A 28 -31.30 -9.08 -16.98
CA THR A 28 -31.77 -8.59 -18.27
C THR A 28 -31.21 -7.18 -18.55
N GLN A 29 -30.89 -6.89 -19.81
CA GLN A 29 -30.39 -5.58 -20.22
C GLN A 29 -31.31 -4.41 -19.80
N PRO A 30 -32.67 -4.52 -19.94
CA PRO A 30 -33.57 -3.46 -19.48
C PRO A 30 -33.49 -3.20 -17.98
N THR A 31 -33.37 -4.25 -17.17
CA THR A 31 -33.21 -4.12 -15.71
C THR A 31 -31.92 -3.38 -15.36
N LEU A 32 -30.79 -3.79 -15.93
CA LEU A 32 -29.50 -3.13 -15.68
C LEU A 32 -29.53 -1.66 -16.14
N SER A 33 -30.07 -1.40 -17.33
CA SER A 33 -30.18 -0.05 -17.89
C SER A 33 -31.02 0.87 -17.01
N ARG A 34 -32.14 0.36 -16.44
CA ARG A 34 -33.01 1.11 -15.52
C ARG A 34 -32.27 1.44 -14.23
N GLN A 35 -31.63 0.48 -13.60
CA GLN A 35 -30.88 0.68 -12.34
C GLN A 35 -29.75 1.72 -12.47
N LEU A 36 -29.06 1.72 -13.60
CA LEU A 36 -28.03 2.71 -13.87
C LEU A 36 -28.60 4.10 -14.14
N LYS A 37 -29.77 4.19 -14.79
CA LYS A 37 -30.45 5.46 -14.99
C LYS A 37 -30.93 6.03 -13.66
N GLU A 38 -31.54 5.20 -12.80
CA GLU A 38 -31.96 5.59 -11.44
C GLU A 38 -30.77 6.10 -10.62
N LEU A 39 -29.58 5.47 -10.75
CA LEU A 39 -28.33 5.94 -10.11
C LEU A 39 -27.92 7.34 -10.63
N GLU A 40 -27.94 7.55 -11.94
CA GLU A 40 -27.63 8.85 -12.54
C GLU A 40 -28.63 9.94 -12.10
N GLU A 41 -29.92 9.60 -12.01
CA GLU A 41 -30.98 10.49 -11.52
C GLU A 41 -30.82 10.82 -10.02
N GLU A 42 -30.48 9.82 -9.18
CA GLU A 42 -30.24 10.00 -7.75
C GLU A 42 -29.03 10.93 -7.50
N LEU A 43 -27.96 10.78 -8.26
CA LEU A 43 -26.75 11.59 -8.14
C LEU A 43 -26.86 12.94 -8.87
N GLY A 44 -27.88 13.13 -9.71
CA GLY A 44 -28.05 14.33 -10.54
C GLY A 44 -26.91 14.52 -11.57
N LYS A 45 -26.23 13.43 -11.96
CA LYS A 45 -25.07 13.44 -12.83
C LYS A 45 -25.14 12.35 -13.88
N GLN A 46 -24.74 12.68 -15.09
CA GLN A 46 -24.52 11.68 -16.12
C GLN A 46 -23.15 11.02 -15.86
N LEU A 47 -23.14 9.71 -15.65
CA LEU A 47 -21.96 8.92 -15.37
C LEU A 47 -21.37 8.25 -16.62
N MET A 48 -22.21 8.04 -17.64
CA MET A 48 -21.85 7.30 -18.84
C MET A 48 -22.40 7.97 -20.09
N ILE A 49 -21.60 7.98 -21.14
CA ILE A 49 -21.97 8.37 -22.49
C ILE A 49 -22.18 7.10 -23.31
N ARG A 50 -23.39 6.92 -23.83
CA ARG A 50 -23.77 5.78 -24.68
C ARG A 50 -23.40 6.10 -26.13
N GLY A 51 -22.27 5.56 -26.60
CA GLY A 51 -21.93 5.59 -28.03
C GLY A 51 -22.53 4.41 -28.78
N ASN A 52 -22.49 4.46 -30.12
CA ASN A 52 -23.05 3.39 -30.99
C ASN A 52 -22.36 2.02 -30.82
N ARG A 53 -21.14 1.96 -30.29
CA ARG A 53 -20.36 0.72 -30.13
C ARG A 53 -19.82 0.49 -28.72
N LYS A 54 -19.62 1.55 -27.95
CA LYS A 54 -19.03 1.49 -26.62
C LYS A 54 -19.65 2.49 -25.67
N ILE A 55 -19.65 2.14 -24.40
CA ILE A 55 -19.92 3.07 -23.29
C ILE A 55 -18.61 3.67 -22.84
N VAL A 56 -18.60 4.98 -22.63
CA VAL A 56 -17.46 5.74 -22.10
C VAL A 56 -17.91 6.43 -20.82
N LEU A 57 -17.08 6.36 -19.78
CA LEU A 57 -17.35 7.08 -18.53
C LEU A 57 -17.13 8.58 -18.71
N THR A 58 -17.97 9.39 -18.08
CA THR A 58 -17.73 10.82 -17.88
C THR A 58 -16.65 11.03 -16.80
N GLN A 59 -16.25 12.27 -16.53
CA GLN A 59 -15.37 12.56 -15.39
C GLN A 59 -16.00 12.16 -14.06
N ASP A 60 -17.31 12.44 -13.86
CA ASP A 60 -18.07 12.01 -12.70
C ASP A 60 -18.17 10.48 -12.63
N GLY A 61 -18.33 9.81 -13.78
CA GLY A 61 -18.30 8.36 -13.88
C GLY A 61 -16.93 7.75 -13.52
N MET A 62 -15.83 8.37 -13.94
CA MET A 62 -14.49 7.94 -13.55
C MET A 62 -14.25 8.12 -12.05
N LEU A 63 -14.70 9.22 -11.47
CA LEU A 63 -14.65 9.44 -10.03
C LEU A 63 -15.48 8.39 -9.28
N LEU A 64 -16.73 8.15 -9.72
CA LEU A 64 -17.58 7.14 -9.09
C LEU A 64 -16.96 5.74 -9.21
N ARG A 65 -16.35 5.39 -10.34
CA ARG A 65 -15.67 4.12 -10.51
C ARG A 65 -14.60 3.90 -9.44
N LYS A 66 -13.69 4.89 -9.27
CA LYS A 66 -12.65 4.81 -8.24
C LYS A 66 -13.25 4.61 -6.85
N ARG A 67 -14.29 5.39 -6.50
CA ARG A 67 -14.92 5.31 -5.18
C ARG A 67 -15.73 4.03 -4.99
N ALA A 68 -16.40 3.54 -6.01
CA ALA A 68 -17.15 2.29 -5.96
C ALA A 68 -16.22 1.07 -5.74
N GLU A 69 -15.06 1.05 -6.40
CA GLU A 69 -14.02 0.03 -6.17
C GLU A 69 -13.56 0.04 -4.70
N GLU A 70 -13.26 1.22 -4.14
CA GLU A 70 -12.84 1.39 -2.74
C GLU A 70 -13.94 0.96 -1.74
N ILE A 71 -15.19 1.36 -1.99
CA ILE A 71 -16.35 1.02 -1.12
C ILE A 71 -16.58 -0.49 -1.10
N LEU A 72 -16.59 -1.14 -2.26
CA LEU A 72 -16.85 -2.58 -2.36
C LEU A 72 -15.68 -3.41 -1.77
N GLU A 73 -14.42 -2.96 -1.94
CA GLU A 73 -13.27 -3.57 -1.29
C GLU A 73 -13.42 -3.51 0.25
N LEU A 74 -13.83 -2.36 0.79
CA LEU A 74 -14.05 -2.20 2.23
C LEU A 74 -15.23 -3.04 2.75
N VAL A 75 -16.32 -3.15 1.98
CA VAL A 75 -17.47 -4.00 2.35
C VAL A 75 -17.07 -5.48 2.40
N ASP A 76 -16.41 -6.00 1.35
CA ASP A 76 -15.93 -7.39 1.30
C ASP A 76 -15.01 -7.71 2.49
N ARG A 77 -14.12 -6.79 2.80
CA ARG A 77 -13.23 -6.89 3.96
C ARG A 77 -14.00 -6.92 5.28
N THR A 78 -14.97 -5.99 5.46
CA THR A 78 -15.78 -5.91 6.69
C THR A 78 -16.60 -7.18 6.88
N GLU A 79 -17.21 -7.71 5.82
CA GLU A 79 -17.97 -8.96 5.87
C GLU A 79 -17.07 -10.13 6.31
N LYS A 80 -15.87 -10.25 5.74
CA LYS A 80 -14.90 -11.30 6.14
C LYS A 80 -14.46 -11.15 7.60
N GLU A 81 -14.16 -9.93 8.05
CA GLU A 81 -13.74 -9.67 9.44
C GLU A 81 -14.84 -10.01 10.46
N VAL A 82 -16.10 -9.66 10.16
CA VAL A 82 -17.24 -9.92 11.05
C VAL A 82 -17.66 -11.39 11.04
N MET A 83 -17.50 -12.08 9.90
CA MET A 83 -17.84 -13.52 9.78
C MET A 83 -16.79 -14.45 10.38
N CYS A 84 -15.58 -13.96 10.70
CA CYS A 84 -14.56 -14.79 11.36
C CYS A 84 -15.05 -15.29 12.71
N SER A 85 -15.05 -16.63 12.90
CA SER A 85 -15.43 -17.23 14.18
C SER A 85 -14.36 -17.01 15.25
N GLU A 86 -14.77 -16.85 16.51
CA GLU A 86 -13.84 -16.71 17.64
C GLU A 86 -13.01 -17.98 17.92
N GLU A 87 -13.44 -19.13 17.46
CA GLU A 87 -12.80 -20.43 17.76
C GLU A 87 -11.55 -20.72 16.92
N THR A 88 -11.48 -20.18 15.69
CA THR A 88 -10.32 -20.37 14.80
C THR A 88 -9.75 -19.04 14.40
N VAL A 89 -8.47 -18.80 14.71
CA VAL A 89 -7.79 -17.60 14.27
C VAL A 89 -7.53 -17.69 12.77
N SER A 90 -8.27 -16.93 12.00
CA SER A 90 -8.20 -16.85 10.55
C SER A 90 -8.46 -15.40 10.09
N GLY A 91 -8.24 -15.13 8.82
CA GLY A 91 -8.55 -13.84 8.20
C GLY A 91 -7.39 -13.28 7.39
N ASP A 92 -7.63 -12.11 6.80
CA ASP A 92 -6.72 -11.45 5.90
C ASP A 92 -5.98 -10.31 6.62
N ILE A 93 -4.70 -10.13 6.32
CA ILE A 93 -3.87 -9.02 6.80
C ILE A 93 -3.31 -8.28 5.58
N TYR A 94 -3.63 -7.00 5.47
CA TYR A 94 -3.23 -6.16 4.33
C TYR A 94 -2.10 -5.22 4.74
N ILE A 95 -0.96 -5.32 4.05
CA ILE A 95 0.24 -4.53 4.33
C ILE A 95 0.68 -3.79 3.08
N GLY A 96 0.65 -2.45 3.14
CA GLY A 96 1.19 -1.59 2.08
C GLY A 96 2.68 -1.35 2.26
N THR A 97 3.46 -1.36 1.19
CA THR A 97 4.90 -1.12 1.30
C THR A 97 5.49 -0.58 0.00
N GLY A 98 6.51 0.26 0.11
CA GLY A 98 7.44 0.49 -0.99
C GLY A 98 8.28 -0.76 -1.27
N GLU A 99 9.00 -0.75 -2.39
CA GLU A 99 10.01 -1.78 -2.65
C GLU A 99 11.21 -1.58 -1.73
N THR A 100 11.46 -2.56 -0.86
CA THR A 100 12.57 -2.57 0.10
C THR A 100 12.95 -4.00 0.47
N ASP A 101 14.23 -4.28 0.66
CA ASP A 101 14.67 -5.59 1.17
C ASP A 101 14.17 -5.83 2.61
N GLY A 102 13.84 -4.79 3.34
CA GLY A 102 13.29 -4.86 4.69
C GLY A 102 11.95 -5.57 4.81
N VAL A 103 11.19 -5.69 3.72
CA VAL A 103 9.97 -6.54 3.67
C VAL A 103 10.27 -7.98 4.07
N ARG A 104 11.51 -8.46 3.96
CA ARG A 104 11.93 -9.80 4.44
C ARG A 104 11.58 -10.04 5.90
N GLN A 105 11.68 -9.00 6.74
CA GLN A 105 11.33 -9.11 8.16
C GLN A 105 9.83 -9.35 8.34
N ILE A 106 9.02 -8.63 7.59
CA ILE A 106 7.57 -8.80 7.56
C ILE A 106 7.21 -10.22 7.09
N VAL A 107 7.83 -10.67 5.99
CA VAL A 107 7.59 -12.01 5.42
C VAL A 107 8.03 -13.12 6.39
N ARG A 108 9.14 -12.95 7.13
CA ARG A 108 9.57 -13.92 8.15
C ARG A 108 8.54 -14.05 9.28
N SER A 109 8.02 -12.92 9.78
CA SER A 109 6.96 -12.92 10.79
C SER A 109 5.68 -13.56 10.25
N ALA A 110 5.29 -13.22 9.01
CA ALA A 110 4.13 -13.81 8.35
C ALA A 110 4.26 -15.34 8.22
N ASN A 111 5.41 -15.83 7.78
CA ASN A 111 5.67 -17.26 7.64
C ASN A 111 5.58 -18.02 8.99
N GLN A 112 6.11 -17.42 10.06
CA GLN A 112 6.00 -18.02 11.41
C GLN A 112 4.55 -18.08 11.89
N ILE A 113 3.74 -17.05 11.60
CA ILE A 113 2.32 -17.03 11.95
C ILE A 113 1.56 -18.11 11.16
N GLN A 114 1.75 -18.17 9.84
CA GLN A 114 1.06 -19.14 8.99
C GLN A 114 1.37 -20.58 9.36
N ALA A 115 2.56 -20.86 9.87
CA ALA A 115 2.91 -22.21 10.38
C ALA A 115 2.02 -22.64 11.55
N HIS A 116 1.51 -21.70 12.36
CA HIS A 116 0.63 -21.98 13.51
C HIS A 116 -0.85 -21.71 13.21
N TYR A 117 -1.12 -20.78 12.30
CA TYR A 117 -2.47 -20.34 11.93
C TYR A 117 -2.64 -20.34 10.41
N PRO A 118 -2.83 -21.51 9.78
CA PRO A 118 -2.89 -21.65 8.31
C PRO A 118 -4.04 -20.86 7.65
N GLY A 119 -5.07 -20.51 8.44
CA GLY A 119 -6.21 -19.70 7.98
C GLY A 119 -5.92 -18.19 7.90
N ILE A 120 -4.70 -17.74 8.25
CA ILE A 120 -4.30 -16.33 8.07
C ILE A 120 -3.63 -16.15 6.71
N HIS A 121 -4.11 -15.18 5.94
CA HIS A 121 -3.55 -14.82 4.65
C HIS A 121 -2.95 -13.41 4.69
N PHE A 122 -1.82 -13.22 4.01
CA PHE A 122 -1.13 -11.94 3.92
C PHE A 122 -1.22 -11.38 2.51
N HIS A 123 -1.64 -10.12 2.40
CA HIS A 123 -1.73 -9.37 1.16
C HIS A 123 -0.72 -8.23 1.19
N ILE A 124 0.33 -8.35 0.40
CA ILE A 124 1.36 -7.29 0.27
C ILE A 124 1.00 -6.43 -0.94
N VAL A 125 0.76 -5.15 -0.69
CA VAL A 125 0.39 -4.17 -1.70
C VAL A 125 1.55 -3.21 -1.91
N SER A 126 2.16 -3.24 -3.10
CA SER A 126 3.24 -2.32 -3.44
C SER A 126 2.70 -0.96 -3.88
N GLY A 127 3.27 0.09 -3.35
CA GLY A 127 2.93 1.47 -3.69
C GLY A 127 3.98 2.45 -3.16
N ASP A 128 3.88 3.70 -3.54
CA ASP A 128 4.70 4.73 -2.89
C ASP A 128 4.12 5.14 -1.53
N ALA A 129 4.85 5.97 -0.78
CA ALA A 129 4.43 6.38 0.57
C ALA A 129 3.06 7.10 0.55
N VAL A 130 2.74 7.83 -0.52
CA VAL A 130 1.45 8.53 -0.67
C VAL A 130 0.32 7.51 -0.88
N ASP A 131 0.52 6.56 -1.79
CA ASP A 131 -0.45 5.51 -2.07
C ASP A 131 -0.72 4.65 -0.82
N VAL A 132 0.34 4.26 -0.09
CA VAL A 132 0.21 3.47 1.16
C VAL A 132 -0.54 4.26 2.22
N CYS A 133 -0.20 5.54 2.45
CA CYS A 133 -0.89 6.38 3.42
C CYS A 133 -2.37 6.62 3.04
N GLU A 134 -2.67 6.86 1.76
CA GLU A 134 -4.06 7.03 1.29
C GLU A 134 -4.89 5.78 1.56
N ARG A 135 -4.34 4.59 1.30
CA ARG A 135 -5.03 3.31 1.55
C ARG A 135 -5.17 3.00 3.05
N LEU A 136 -4.16 3.32 3.87
CA LEU A 136 -4.27 3.25 5.34
C LEU A 136 -5.41 4.13 5.85
N ASP A 137 -5.48 5.38 5.37
CA ASP A 137 -6.50 6.33 5.77
C ASP A 137 -7.92 5.88 5.45
N LYS A 138 -8.08 5.17 4.34
CA LYS A 138 -9.36 4.58 3.91
C LYS A 138 -9.70 3.26 4.62
N GLY A 139 -8.80 2.72 5.46
CA GLY A 139 -9.01 1.42 6.11
C GLY A 139 -8.81 0.23 5.16
N LEU A 140 -8.20 0.43 3.99
CA LEU A 140 -7.90 -0.62 3.03
C LEU A 140 -6.59 -1.37 3.32
N LEU A 141 -5.83 -0.92 4.30
CA LEU A 141 -4.62 -1.57 4.82
C LEU A 141 -4.68 -1.61 6.33
N ASP A 142 -4.12 -2.67 6.92
CA ASP A 142 -3.90 -2.78 8.37
C ASP A 142 -2.62 -2.06 8.76
N PHE A 143 -1.58 -2.25 7.96
CA PHE A 143 -0.25 -1.73 8.21
C PHE A 143 0.34 -1.12 6.94
N GLY A 144 1.23 -0.16 7.15
CA GLY A 144 2.12 0.38 6.12
C GLY A 144 3.58 0.21 6.52
N VAL A 145 4.45 -0.14 5.58
CA VAL A 145 5.90 -0.06 5.76
C VAL A 145 6.39 1.17 5.01
N LEU A 146 6.82 2.18 5.75
CA LEU A 146 7.27 3.46 5.21
C LEU A 146 8.76 3.65 5.45
N LEU A 147 9.42 4.32 4.52
CA LEU A 147 10.84 4.65 4.56
C LEU A 147 11.04 6.15 4.82
N GLY A 148 11.99 6.50 5.68
CA GLY A 148 12.31 7.90 5.97
C GLY A 148 11.31 8.56 6.91
N ASP A 149 10.87 9.77 6.60
CA ASP A 149 10.01 10.54 7.48
C ASP A 149 8.57 10.03 7.50
N ILE A 150 7.98 9.96 8.70
CA ILE A 150 6.59 9.51 8.92
C ILE A 150 5.80 10.57 9.69
N ASP A 151 4.50 10.63 9.44
CA ASP A 151 3.59 11.48 10.21
C ASP A 151 3.26 10.84 11.57
N LYS A 152 4.08 11.17 12.59
CA LYS A 152 3.93 10.69 13.97
C LYS A 152 2.67 11.23 14.69
N ILE A 153 2.05 12.26 14.15
CA ILE A 153 0.79 12.80 14.69
C ILE A 153 -0.37 11.88 14.29
N LYS A 154 -0.37 11.41 13.07
CA LYS A 154 -1.47 10.65 12.48
C LYS A 154 -1.39 9.14 12.73
N TYR A 155 -0.17 8.58 12.72
CA TYR A 155 0.07 7.16 12.84
C TYR A 155 0.74 6.77 14.15
N HIS A 156 0.39 5.59 14.66
CA HIS A 156 1.28 4.83 15.52
C HIS A 156 2.36 4.19 14.65
N TYR A 157 3.52 3.98 15.22
CA TYR A 157 4.63 3.39 14.48
C TYR A 157 5.53 2.53 15.35
N MET A 158 6.20 1.61 14.72
CA MET A 158 7.30 0.82 15.26
C MET A 158 8.50 0.96 14.32
N GLU A 159 9.64 1.37 14.84
CA GLU A 159 10.88 1.41 14.08
C GLU A 159 11.38 -0.01 13.85
N LEU A 160 11.69 -0.34 12.60
CA LEU A 160 12.29 -1.61 12.24
C LEU A 160 13.83 -1.47 12.31
N PRO A 161 14.56 -2.49 12.84
CA PRO A 161 16.00 -2.36 13.11
C PRO A 161 16.87 -2.40 11.85
N MET A 162 16.28 -2.12 10.71
CA MET A 162 16.93 -2.18 9.41
C MET A 162 16.93 -0.79 8.78
N LYS A 163 17.97 -0.53 8.01
CA LYS A 163 18.08 0.67 7.19
C LYS A 163 18.33 0.27 5.77
N ASP A 164 17.66 0.97 4.86
CA ASP A 164 17.97 0.87 3.45
C ASP A 164 19.05 1.87 3.07
N THR A 165 19.97 1.44 2.24
CA THR A 165 21.09 2.26 1.75
C THR A 165 20.82 2.67 0.31
N TRP A 166 20.88 3.96 0.04
CA TRP A 166 20.83 4.49 -1.30
C TRP A 166 22.10 4.19 -2.09
N GLY A 167 21.91 3.92 -3.36
CA GLY A 167 22.99 3.75 -4.32
C GLY A 167 22.54 4.00 -5.75
N VAL A 168 23.40 3.64 -6.67
CA VAL A 168 23.18 3.79 -8.10
C VAL A 168 23.27 2.44 -8.78
N LEU A 169 22.21 2.08 -9.49
CA LEU A 169 22.18 0.96 -10.41
C LEU A 169 22.69 1.44 -11.78
N MET A 170 23.64 0.71 -12.33
CA MET A 170 24.27 1.06 -13.60
C MET A 170 24.72 -0.20 -14.34
N ARG A 171 25.06 -0.05 -15.60
CA ARG A 171 25.66 -1.13 -16.39
C ARG A 171 27.10 -1.44 -15.89
N ARG A 172 27.50 -2.70 -15.96
CA ARG A 172 28.86 -3.13 -15.57
C ARG A 172 29.96 -2.55 -16.45
N ASP A 173 29.65 -2.20 -17.69
CA ASP A 173 30.57 -1.55 -18.62
C ASP A 173 30.67 -0.03 -18.43
N SER A 174 29.91 0.54 -17.49
CA SER A 174 30.02 1.96 -17.12
C SER A 174 31.37 2.28 -16.47
N PRO A 175 31.98 3.44 -16.78
CA PRO A 175 33.18 3.89 -16.09
C PRO A 175 33.05 3.93 -14.56
N LEU A 176 31.88 4.28 -14.04
CA LEU A 176 31.62 4.32 -12.60
C LEU A 176 31.51 2.94 -11.95
N ALA A 177 31.31 1.89 -12.74
CA ALA A 177 31.21 0.52 -12.21
C ALA A 177 32.54 0.00 -11.65
N SER A 178 33.69 0.60 -12.01
CA SER A 178 35.01 0.27 -11.46
C SER A 178 35.23 0.83 -10.06
N GLN A 179 34.40 1.78 -9.60
CA GLN A 179 34.50 2.37 -8.26
C GLN A 179 33.70 1.51 -7.27
N ASP A 180 34.11 1.52 -5.99
CA ASP A 180 33.37 0.85 -4.92
C ASP A 180 32.16 1.65 -4.45
N THR A 181 32.19 2.98 -4.58
CA THR A 181 31.16 3.92 -4.15
C THR A 181 31.04 5.06 -5.16
N VAL A 182 29.87 5.72 -5.18
CA VAL A 182 29.60 6.86 -6.06
C VAL A 182 29.44 8.13 -5.23
N SER A 183 30.13 9.21 -5.63
CA SER A 183 30.03 10.53 -5.02
C SER A 183 29.05 11.42 -5.79
N PRO A 184 28.56 12.55 -5.20
CA PRO A 184 27.68 13.48 -5.90
C PRO A 184 28.25 13.99 -7.23
N GLN A 185 29.55 14.29 -7.26
CA GLN A 185 30.23 14.85 -8.41
C GLN A 185 30.29 13.89 -9.60
N ASP A 186 30.31 12.59 -9.34
CA ASP A 186 30.34 11.57 -10.38
C ASP A 186 29.04 11.54 -11.22
N LEU A 187 27.96 12.16 -10.70
CA LEU A 187 26.60 12.07 -11.26
C LEU A 187 26.09 13.40 -11.86
N TRP A 188 26.78 14.51 -11.65
CA TRP A 188 26.27 15.82 -12.04
C TRP A 188 26.04 15.99 -13.55
N ASP A 189 26.82 15.32 -14.37
CA ASP A 189 26.75 15.35 -15.84
C ASP A 189 26.13 14.08 -16.44
N LYS A 190 25.63 13.18 -15.60
CA LYS A 190 25.09 11.88 -16.04
C LYS A 190 23.59 11.94 -16.29
N PRO A 191 23.07 11.13 -17.23
CA PRO A 191 21.64 10.93 -17.39
C PRO A 191 21.08 10.14 -16.19
N LEU A 192 20.21 10.76 -15.40
CA LEU A 192 19.69 10.21 -14.15
C LEU A 192 18.27 9.66 -14.32
N ILE A 193 18.00 8.52 -13.72
CA ILE A 193 16.69 7.90 -13.61
C ILE A 193 16.32 7.93 -12.12
N LEU A 194 15.28 8.67 -11.76
CA LEU A 194 14.91 8.96 -10.38
C LEU A 194 13.61 8.27 -9.98
N SER A 195 13.50 7.84 -8.73
CA SER A 195 12.21 7.43 -8.19
C SER A 195 11.27 8.64 -8.10
N ARG A 196 9.98 8.46 -8.40
CA ARG A 196 8.93 9.49 -8.21
C ARG A 196 8.77 9.92 -6.76
N GLN A 197 9.23 9.11 -5.80
CA GLN A 197 9.23 9.41 -4.38
C GLN A 197 10.37 10.36 -3.95
N VAL A 198 11.33 10.62 -4.84
CA VAL A 198 12.39 11.60 -4.58
C VAL A 198 11.79 13.00 -4.68
N ASP A 199 11.52 13.57 -3.54
CA ASP A 199 11.09 14.96 -3.38
C ASP A 199 12.20 15.77 -2.69
N ASN A 200 11.95 17.06 -2.47
CA ASN A 200 12.88 17.96 -1.80
C ASN A 200 13.16 17.54 -0.33
N LYS A 201 12.33 16.66 0.26
CA LYS A 201 12.49 16.14 1.62
C LYS A 201 13.30 14.84 1.69
N SER A 202 13.40 14.09 0.60
CA SER A 202 14.05 12.77 0.55
C SER A 202 15.54 12.77 0.89
N GLY A 203 16.14 13.95 1.02
CA GLY A 203 17.58 14.10 1.28
C GLY A 203 18.48 13.89 0.05
N LEU A 204 17.96 13.31 -1.05
CA LEU A 204 18.76 13.01 -2.23
C LEU A 204 19.29 14.27 -2.94
N TYR A 205 18.46 15.29 -3.13
CA TYR A 205 18.89 16.55 -3.72
C TYR A 205 19.91 17.29 -2.84
N ARG A 206 19.73 17.23 -1.51
CA ARG A 206 20.71 17.74 -0.56
C ARG A 206 22.03 16.97 -0.66
N TRP A 207 21.96 15.64 -0.81
CA TRP A 207 23.13 14.81 -1.02
C TRP A 207 23.84 15.16 -2.34
N LEU A 208 23.08 15.31 -3.44
CA LEU A 208 23.61 15.71 -4.74
C LEU A 208 24.18 17.14 -4.74
N ARG A 209 23.80 18.00 -3.79
CA ARG A 209 24.13 19.43 -3.73
C ARG A 209 23.75 20.16 -5.01
N LYS A 210 22.61 19.81 -5.58
CA LYS A 210 22.07 20.35 -6.82
C LYS A 210 20.55 20.46 -6.71
N GLU A 211 20.00 21.52 -7.32
CA GLU A 211 18.58 21.64 -7.50
C GLU A 211 18.07 20.69 -8.60
N PRO A 212 16.80 20.22 -8.55
CA PRO A 212 16.25 19.34 -9.58
C PRO A 212 16.44 19.81 -11.01
N SER A 213 16.36 21.15 -11.24
CA SER A 213 16.52 21.78 -12.55
C SER A 213 17.95 21.77 -13.09
N GLU A 214 18.94 21.53 -12.23
CA GLU A 214 20.35 21.46 -12.61
C GLU A 214 20.80 20.04 -12.97
N LEU A 215 19.91 19.05 -12.79
CA LEU A 215 20.20 17.64 -13.01
C LEU A 215 19.66 17.19 -14.37
N HIS A 216 20.42 16.35 -15.06
CA HIS A 216 19.98 15.74 -16.31
C HIS A 216 19.10 14.51 -16.01
N THR A 217 17.85 14.76 -15.56
CA THR A 217 16.88 13.68 -15.32
C THR A 217 16.26 13.25 -16.65
N VAL A 218 16.53 12.03 -17.08
CA VAL A 218 16.03 11.47 -18.34
C VAL A 218 14.76 10.65 -18.18
N ALA A 219 14.52 10.09 -16.99
CA ALA A 219 13.31 9.33 -16.70
C ALA A 219 13.00 9.33 -15.20
N THR A 220 11.73 9.02 -14.88
CA THR A 220 11.28 8.73 -13.53
C THR A 220 10.57 7.38 -13.48
N TYR A 221 10.61 6.72 -12.32
CA TYR A 221 9.97 5.44 -12.12
C TYR A 221 9.23 5.38 -10.76
N ASN A 222 8.30 4.45 -10.62
CA ASN A 222 7.65 4.12 -9.35
C ASN A 222 8.10 2.76 -8.79
N LEU A 223 8.36 1.76 -9.64
CA LEU A 223 8.85 0.44 -9.29
C LEU A 223 10.19 0.19 -9.99
N ILE A 224 11.16 -0.33 -9.22
CA ILE A 224 12.56 -0.42 -9.67
C ILE A 224 12.78 -1.39 -10.83
N TYR A 225 11.92 -2.40 -10.99
CA TYR A 225 12.05 -3.35 -12.09
C TYR A 225 12.09 -2.64 -13.45
N ASN A 226 11.16 -1.69 -13.70
CA ASN A 226 11.14 -0.94 -14.96
C ASN A 226 12.39 -0.06 -15.11
N ALA A 227 12.87 0.56 -14.03
CA ALA A 227 14.10 1.34 -14.07
C ALA A 227 15.32 0.46 -14.35
N SER A 228 15.36 -0.78 -13.85
CA SER A 228 16.46 -1.70 -14.16
C SER A 228 16.55 -2.04 -15.65
N LEU A 229 15.41 -2.16 -16.34
CA LEU A 229 15.38 -2.33 -17.79
C LEU A 229 15.88 -1.07 -18.53
N MET A 230 15.48 0.14 -18.05
CA MET A 230 15.99 1.39 -18.64
C MET A 230 17.52 1.50 -18.51
N VAL A 231 18.08 1.07 -17.36
CA VAL A 231 19.54 1.03 -17.15
C VAL A 231 20.20 0.01 -18.05
N ASP A 232 19.64 -1.19 -18.17
CA ASP A 232 20.19 -2.27 -18.99
C ASP A 232 20.27 -1.88 -20.47
N GLU A 233 19.25 -1.17 -20.96
CA GLU A 233 19.21 -0.59 -22.32
C GLU A 233 20.07 0.68 -22.48
N GLY A 234 20.81 1.07 -21.44
CA GLY A 234 21.78 2.18 -21.51
C GLY A 234 21.17 3.57 -21.39
N MET A 235 19.93 3.72 -20.90
CA MET A 235 19.25 5.03 -20.79
C MET A 235 19.90 5.95 -19.76
N GLY A 236 20.53 5.39 -18.72
CA GLY A 236 21.16 6.19 -17.67
C GLY A 236 21.49 5.43 -16.40
N TYR A 237 21.60 6.18 -15.32
CA TYR A 237 21.98 5.76 -13.98
C TYR A 237 20.76 5.86 -13.06
N ALA A 238 20.28 4.75 -12.49
CA ALA A 238 19.11 4.79 -11.63
C ALA A 238 19.49 4.89 -10.15
N PHE A 239 19.01 5.94 -9.47
CA PHE A 239 19.05 5.97 -8.01
C PHE A 239 18.06 4.96 -7.45
N THR A 240 18.54 4.08 -6.58
CA THR A 240 17.72 3.03 -5.96
C THR A 240 18.27 2.61 -4.61
N LEU A 241 17.52 1.79 -3.90
CA LEU A 241 17.98 1.16 -2.66
C LEU A 241 18.73 -0.14 -2.97
N ASP A 242 19.64 -0.51 -2.08
CA ASP A 242 20.43 -1.75 -2.18
C ASP A 242 19.50 -2.99 -2.17
N LYS A 243 19.94 -4.06 -2.82
CA LYS A 243 19.29 -5.39 -2.85
C LYS A 243 17.93 -5.48 -3.53
N LEU A 244 17.42 -4.41 -4.15
CA LEU A 244 16.14 -4.46 -4.86
C LEU A 244 16.25 -5.15 -6.22
N VAL A 245 17.40 -5.06 -6.86
CA VAL A 245 17.65 -5.70 -8.15
C VAL A 245 18.70 -6.79 -7.97
N ASN A 246 18.37 -8.00 -8.39
CA ASN A 246 19.38 -9.06 -8.44
C ASN A 246 20.33 -8.80 -9.60
N THR A 247 21.55 -8.35 -9.27
CA THR A 247 22.59 -8.05 -10.27
C THR A 247 23.51 -9.24 -10.55
N THR A 248 23.28 -10.40 -9.93
CA THR A 248 24.10 -11.61 -10.14
C THR A 248 23.86 -12.18 -11.53
N GLY A 249 24.91 -12.28 -12.33
CA GLY A 249 24.81 -12.82 -13.70
C GLY A 249 24.14 -11.88 -14.72
N SER A 250 23.84 -10.62 -14.34
CA SER A 250 23.29 -9.60 -15.23
C SER A 250 24.37 -8.61 -15.69
N ASN A 251 24.04 -7.77 -16.67
CA ASN A 251 24.88 -6.64 -17.11
C ASN A 251 24.89 -5.47 -16.13
N LEU A 252 24.14 -5.56 -15.04
CA LEU A 252 23.96 -4.49 -14.08
C LEU A 252 24.86 -4.68 -12.86
N CYS A 253 25.20 -3.56 -12.21
CA CYS A 253 25.82 -3.54 -10.90
C CYS A 253 25.25 -2.37 -10.08
N PHE A 254 25.29 -2.53 -8.75
CA PHE A 254 24.93 -1.51 -7.79
C PHE A 254 26.18 -0.96 -7.11
N ARG A 255 26.20 0.36 -6.86
CA ARG A 255 27.23 1.02 -6.07
C ARG A 255 26.59 1.94 -5.04
N PRO A 256 26.94 1.78 -3.75
CA PRO A 256 26.40 2.64 -2.70
C PRO A 256 26.91 4.06 -2.81
N LEU A 257 26.13 5.01 -2.28
CA LEU A 257 26.49 6.42 -2.24
C LEU A 257 27.57 6.72 -1.20
N LYS A 258 28.45 7.68 -1.50
CA LYS A 258 29.44 8.23 -0.56
C LYS A 258 29.40 9.78 -0.58
N PRO A 259 29.11 10.46 0.55
CA PRO A 259 28.78 9.89 1.86
C PRO A 259 27.51 9.02 1.80
N ALA A 260 27.42 8.03 2.69
CA ALA A 260 26.28 7.13 2.74
C ALA A 260 24.99 7.90 3.00
N LEU A 261 23.93 7.54 2.29
CA LEU A 261 22.58 8.04 2.50
C LEU A 261 21.71 6.84 2.87
N GLU A 262 21.23 6.82 4.12
CA GLU A 262 20.43 5.73 4.66
C GLU A 262 19.02 6.20 5.00
N LEU A 263 18.05 5.32 4.90
CA LEU A 263 16.67 5.53 5.31
C LEU A 263 16.30 4.54 6.42
N GLY A 264 15.75 5.07 7.52
CA GLY A 264 15.06 4.27 8.52
C GLY A 264 13.77 3.71 7.97
N MET A 265 13.31 2.61 8.56
CA MET A 265 12.11 1.92 8.14
C MET A 265 11.15 1.82 9.30
N TYR A 266 9.87 2.04 9.05
CA TYR A 266 8.82 2.08 10.05
C TYR A 266 7.62 1.25 9.61
N LEU A 267 7.16 0.36 10.50
CA LEU A 267 5.80 -0.18 10.40
C LEU A 267 4.85 0.84 11.02
N VAL A 268 3.84 1.27 10.27
CA VAL A 268 2.87 2.28 10.70
C VAL A 268 1.43 1.76 10.60
N TRP A 269 0.54 2.29 11.45
CA TRP A 269 -0.91 2.04 11.42
C TRP A 269 -1.67 3.21 11.98
N LYS A 270 -2.96 3.35 11.63
CA LYS A 270 -3.78 4.46 12.13
C LYS A 270 -3.95 4.40 13.65
N LYS A 271 -3.93 5.55 14.32
CA LYS A 271 -4.20 5.66 15.76
C LYS A 271 -5.59 5.16 16.15
N SER A 272 -6.56 5.28 15.26
CA SER A 272 -7.93 4.80 15.44
C SER A 272 -8.18 3.39 14.87
N GLN A 273 -7.12 2.65 14.53
CA GLN A 273 -7.27 1.30 13.97
C GLN A 273 -7.79 0.32 15.01
N ILE A 274 -8.89 -0.34 14.68
CA ILE A 274 -9.34 -1.54 15.39
C ILE A 274 -8.79 -2.71 14.58
N PHE A 275 -7.92 -3.50 15.20
CA PHE A 275 -7.31 -4.65 14.54
C PHE A 275 -8.19 -5.89 14.64
N SER A 276 -8.24 -6.65 13.56
CA SER A 276 -8.69 -8.04 13.61
C SER A 276 -7.75 -8.87 14.50
N LYS A 277 -8.23 -10.02 14.99
CA LYS A 277 -7.41 -10.94 15.80
C LYS A 277 -6.14 -11.39 15.06
N ALA A 278 -6.22 -11.58 13.75
CA ALA A 278 -5.08 -11.90 12.90
C ALA A 278 -4.05 -10.76 12.87
N ALA A 279 -4.49 -9.52 12.69
CA ALA A 279 -3.61 -8.35 12.65
C ALA A 279 -2.95 -8.07 14.02
N GLN A 280 -3.68 -8.30 15.14
CA GLN A 280 -3.12 -8.21 16.49
C GLN A 280 -1.99 -9.24 16.70
N LEU A 281 -2.23 -10.50 16.34
CA LEU A 281 -1.22 -11.55 16.44
C LEU A 281 0.02 -11.24 15.59
N PHE A 282 -0.17 -10.70 14.40
CA PHE A 282 0.96 -10.29 13.56
C PHE A 282 1.79 -9.19 14.23
N LEU A 283 1.16 -8.17 14.77
CA LEU A 283 1.85 -7.08 15.46
C LEU A 283 2.61 -7.59 16.70
N GLU A 284 2.00 -8.48 17.49
CA GLU A 284 2.64 -9.09 18.66
C GLU A 284 3.82 -9.99 18.29
N GLN A 285 3.67 -10.80 17.23
CA GLN A 285 4.74 -11.64 16.74
C GLN A 285 5.92 -10.82 16.25
N LEU A 286 5.65 -9.75 15.52
CA LEU A 286 6.68 -8.85 15.03
C LEU A 286 7.40 -8.16 16.20
N LYS A 287 6.68 -7.70 17.23
CA LYS A 287 7.25 -7.15 18.47
C LYS A 287 8.18 -8.15 19.16
N ARG A 288 7.75 -9.41 19.31
CA ARG A 288 8.57 -10.47 19.93
C ARG A 288 9.85 -10.74 19.14
N GLN A 289 9.74 -10.78 17.82
CA GLN A 289 10.87 -11.08 16.93
C GLN A 289 11.92 -9.96 16.89
N LEU A 290 11.50 -8.70 17.03
CA LEU A 290 12.40 -7.54 16.97
C LEU A 290 13.00 -7.16 18.33
N GLY A 291 12.59 -7.86 19.42
CA GLY A 291 12.91 -7.42 20.78
C GLY A 291 12.24 -6.07 21.05
N SER A 292 12.02 -5.70 22.30
CA SER A 292 11.27 -4.51 22.69
C SER A 292 11.86 -3.21 22.11
N SER A 293 11.70 -3.01 20.81
CA SER A 293 11.87 -1.68 20.21
C SER A 293 10.80 -0.78 20.81
N PRO A 294 11.13 0.40 21.33
CA PRO A 294 10.16 1.25 21.99
C PRO A 294 9.01 1.57 21.04
N LEU A 295 7.80 1.19 21.45
CA LEU A 295 6.57 1.66 20.81
C LEU A 295 6.45 3.15 21.13
N HIS A 296 6.67 4.00 20.16
CA HIS A 296 6.39 5.40 20.31
C HIS A 296 4.90 5.65 20.01
N GLY A 297 4.11 5.96 21.05
CA GLY A 297 2.73 6.40 20.94
C GLY A 297 1.63 5.38 21.28
N VAL A 298 1.97 4.18 21.72
CA VAL A 298 1.00 3.25 22.30
C VAL A 298 1.12 3.34 23.80
N GLN A 299 0.12 3.92 24.49
CA GLN A 299 -0.16 3.52 25.87
C GLN A 299 -0.50 2.03 25.79
N ASP A 300 0.12 1.21 26.65
CA ASP A 300 -0.21 -0.19 26.81
C ASP A 300 -1.73 -0.37 26.70
N LEU A 301 -2.16 -1.17 25.77
CA LEU A 301 -3.49 -1.78 25.82
C LEU A 301 -3.41 -2.78 27.00
N GLY A 302 -3.33 -2.21 28.20
CA GLY A 302 -3.39 -2.93 29.45
C GLY A 302 -4.72 -3.68 29.50
N GLU A 303 -4.59 -4.91 29.94
CA GLU A 303 -5.58 -5.81 30.46
C GLU A 303 -7.02 -5.31 30.35
N THR A 304 -7.78 -5.93 29.46
CA THR A 304 -9.23 -5.79 29.43
C THR A 304 -9.77 -6.00 30.84
N ASP A 305 -10.16 -4.89 31.49
CA ASP A 305 -11.05 -4.95 32.63
C ASP A 305 -12.24 -5.83 32.23
N THR A 306 -12.29 -7.02 32.80
CA THR A 306 -13.48 -7.86 32.81
C THR A 306 -14.55 -7.07 33.58
N VAL A 307 -15.34 -6.30 32.80
CA VAL A 307 -16.57 -5.70 33.33
C VAL A 307 -17.51 -6.86 33.60
N SER A 308 -17.52 -7.27 34.87
CA SER A 308 -18.55 -8.15 35.41
C SER A 308 -19.89 -7.43 35.30
N ASN A 309 -20.65 -7.73 34.27
CA ASN A 309 -22.05 -7.34 34.17
C ASN A 309 -22.86 -8.20 35.17
N GLU A 310 -22.86 -7.82 36.44
CA GLU A 310 -23.93 -8.21 37.36
C GLU A 310 -25.21 -7.47 36.95
N VAL A 311 -26.06 -8.17 36.23
CA VAL A 311 -27.44 -7.75 35.97
C VAL A 311 -28.21 -7.91 37.29
N VAL A 312 -28.37 -6.83 38.03
CA VAL A 312 -29.30 -6.77 39.18
C VAL A 312 -30.73 -6.79 38.62
N ILE A 313 -31.36 -7.97 38.67
CA ILE A 313 -32.80 -8.10 38.43
C ILE A 313 -33.51 -7.61 39.68
N GLN A 314 -34.10 -6.40 39.65
CA GLN A 314 -35.08 -5.95 40.64
C GLN A 314 -36.37 -6.72 40.47
N GLU A 315 -36.75 -7.53 41.46
CA GLU A 315 -38.09 -8.12 41.57
C GLU A 315 -39.11 -7.02 41.85
N PRO A 316 -40.30 -7.10 41.27
CA PRO A 316 -41.35 -6.15 41.54
C PRO A 316 -41.99 -6.44 42.94
N ASP A 317 -42.01 -5.39 43.77
CA ASP A 317 -42.67 -5.30 45.06
C ASP A 317 -44.17 -5.71 44.96
N ARG A 318 -44.55 -6.73 45.70
CA ARG A 318 -45.97 -7.10 45.90
C ARG A 318 -46.46 -6.35 47.13
N GLY A 319 -47.10 -5.22 46.89
CA GLY A 319 -47.83 -4.51 47.92
C GLY A 319 -49.08 -5.26 48.38
N HIS A 320 -49.27 -5.19 49.68
CA HIS A 320 -50.56 -5.40 50.34
C HIS A 320 -51.35 -4.11 50.37
#